data_18929103e12c44124a487b7fec578fb8
#
_entry.id   18929103e12c44124a487b7fec578fb8
#
_cell.length_a   1.000
_cell.length_b   1.000
_cell.length_c   1.000
_cell.angle_alpha   90.00
_cell.angle_beta   90.00
_cell.angle_gamma   90.00
#
_symmetry.space_group_name_H-M   'P 1'
#
loop_
_entity.id
_entity.type
_entity.pdbx_description
1 polymer ?
#
loop_
_entity_poly.entity_id
_entity_poly.type
_entity_poly.pdbx_seq_one_letter_code
_entity_poly.pdbx_strand_id
1 'polypeptide(L)'
;MSLIILALAFLLFLNKNSPTFWIFAWPGTVMHETLHWTVGKVMGAEPVKFSVLPEKDSNLIGSVSFANITWFNCVPVTMAPLLGVPLAYVLYGYIPHIEIWSIKGIAMIWTFSAILASSWPSSVDFKLSARHPEGWVFWGGLAVLYFCNKYYHFFG
;
A
#
# COMPACT_ATOMS: atom_id res chain seq x y z
N MET A 1 18.82 -12.09 3.23
CA MET A 1 17.46 -12.63 3.00
C MET A 1 16.77 -13.06 4.30
N SER A 2 17.44 -13.80 5.18
CA SER A 2 16.87 -14.32 6.44
C SER A 2 16.31 -13.25 7.39
N LEU A 3 16.98 -12.10 7.55
CA LEU A 3 16.53 -11.03 8.44
C LEU A 3 15.26 -10.32 7.94
N ILE A 4 15.09 -10.19 6.64
CA ILE A 4 13.86 -9.63 6.04
C ILE A 4 12.67 -10.55 6.34
N ILE A 5 12.87 -11.86 6.16
CA ILE A 5 11.85 -12.86 6.46
C ILE A 5 11.49 -12.84 7.94
N LEU A 6 12.48 -12.72 8.83
CA LEU A 6 12.25 -12.61 10.27
C LEU A 6 11.50 -11.32 10.64
N ALA A 7 11.86 -10.19 10.04
CA ALA A 7 11.17 -8.92 10.28
C ALA A 7 9.72 -8.95 9.78
N LEU A 8 9.47 -9.54 8.59
CA LEU A 8 8.13 -9.74 8.08
C LEU A 8 7.32 -10.69 8.96
N ALA A 9 7.90 -11.83 9.35
CA ALA A 9 7.25 -12.76 10.25
C ALA A 9 6.91 -12.10 11.59
N PHE A 10 7.84 -11.34 12.18
CA PHE A 10 7.61 -10.60 13.40
C PHE A 10 6.42 -9.64 13.28
N LEU A 11 6.34 -8.85 12.20
CA LEU A 11 5.22 -7.94 11.95
C LEU A 11 3.89 -8.69 11.83
N LEU A 12 3.87 -9.84 11.17
CA LEU A 12 2.67 -10.64 10.97
C LEU A 12 2.18 -11.32 12.26
N PHE A 13 3.11 -11.66 13.18
CA PHE A 13 2.78 -12.27 14.47
C PHE A 13 2.41 -11.27 15.56
N LEU A 14 2.70 -9.97 15.39
CA LEU A 14 2.32 -8.96 16.35
C LEU A 14 0.78 -8.84 16.43
N ASN A 15 0.29 -8.78 17.65
CA ASN A 15 -1.14 -8.50 17.87
C ASN A 15 -1.45 -7.08 17.38
N LYS A 16 -2.34 -6.97 16.40
CA LYS A 16 -2.74 -5.70 15.78
C LYS A 16 -3.32 -4.67 16.77
N ASN A 17 -3.83 -5.13 17.90
CA ASN A 17 -4.38 -4.27 18.94
C ASN A 17 -3.34 -3.80 19.96
N SER A 18 -2.07 -4.21 19.83
CA SER A 18 -1.02 -3.80 20.75
C SER A 18 -0.35 -2.49 20.30
N PRO A 19 0.02 -1.61 21.26
CA PRO A 19 0.80 -0.42 20.93
C PRO A 19 2.12 -0.73 20.22
N THR A 20 2.72 -1.88 20.55
CA THR A 20 3.95 -2.37 19.92
C THR A 20 3.77 -2.58 18.41
N PHE A 21 2.65 -3.17 17.99
CA PHE A 21 2.34 -3.34 16.58
C PHE A 21 2.31 -1.99 15.84
N TRP A 22 1.71 -0.97 16.42
CA TRP A 22 1.59 0.35 15.80
C TRP A 22 2.94 1.00 15.56
N ILE A 23 3.87 0.91 16.52
CA ILE A 23 5.23 1.46 16.37
C ILE A 23 5.95 0.77 15.21
N PHE A 24 5.90 -0.56 15.16
CA PHE A 24 6.61 -1.32 14.11
C PHE A 24 5.92 -1.26 12.74
N ALA A 25 4.60 -1.15 12.68
CA ALA A 25 3.86 -1.01 11.43
C ALA A 25 3.83 0.42 10.87
N TRP A 26 4.20 1.43 11.70
CA TRP A 26 4.03 2.85 11.37
C TRP A 26 4.61 3.28 10.01
N PRO A 27 5.85 2.92 9.60
CA PRO A 27 6.36 3.30 8.29
C PRO A 27 5.50 2.75 7.13
N GLY A 28 5.00 1.52 7.28
CA GLY A 28 4.11 0.90 6.33
C GLY A 28 2.74 1.60 6.27
N THR A 29 2.18 1.95 7.43
CA THR A 29 0.91 2.69 7.52
C THR A 29 1.02 4.07 6.86
N VAL A 30 2.09 4.81 7.16
CA VAL A 30 2.34 6.12 6.54
C VAL A 30 2.38 5.98 5.01
N MET A 31 3.12 5.00 4.49
CA MET A 31 3.20 4.75 3.06
C MET A 31 1.83 4.37 2.49
N HIS A 32 1.08 3.46 3.13
CA HIS A 32 -0.23 2.99 2.71
C HIS A 32 -1.22 4.16 2.54
N GLU A 33 -1.38 4.97 3.59
CA GLU A 33 -2.28 6.12 3.56
C GLU A 33 -1.81 7.21 2.59
N THR A 34 -0.49 7.43 2.48
CA THR A 34 0.07 8.38 1.52
C THR A 34 -0.21 7.97 0.07
N LEU A 35 -0.17 6.68 -0.25
CA LEU A 35 -0.53 6.17 -1.57
C LEU A 35 -2.00 6.40 -1.87
N HIS A 36 -2.91 6.09 -0.94
CA HIS A 36 -4.33 6.42 -1.08
C HIS A 36 -4.54 7.91 -1.35
N TRP A 37 -3.92 8.76 -0.53
CA TRP A 37 -4.03 10.22 -0.65
C TRP A 37 -3.50 10.72 -1.99
N THR A 38 -2.32 10.25 -2.41
CA THR A 38 -1.66 10.70 -3.64
C THR A 38 -2.46 10.28 -4.86
N VAL A 39 -2.83 9.00 -4.96
CA VAL A 39 -3.64 8.50 -6.08
C VAL A 39 -5.01 9.15 -6.07
N GLY A 40 -5.63 9.31 -4.89
CA GLY A 40 -6.91 10.00 -4.76
C GLY A 40 -6.86 11.43 -5.27
N LYS A 41 -5.79 12.16 -4.96
CA LYS A 41 -5.60 13.53 -5.46
C LYS A 41 -5.42 13.58 -6.98
N VAL A 42 -4.59 12.68 -7.53
CA VAL A 42 -4.35 12.60 -8.99
C VAL A 42 -5.61 12.19 -9.75
N MET A 43 -6.41 11.29 -9.17
CA MET A 43 -7.64 10.78 -9.78
C MET A 43 -8.88 11.64 -9.50
N GLY A 44 -8.73 12.80 -8.86
CA GLY A 44 -9.85 13.72 -8.58
C GLY A 44 -10.83 13.23 -7.51
N ALA A 45 -10.39 12.33 -6.61
CA ALA A 45 -11.23 11.83 -5.51
C ALA A 45 -11.35 12.83 -4.33
N GLU A 46 -10.61 13.93 -4.35
CA GLU A 46 -10.64 15.00 -3.35
C GLU A 46 -10.44 14.51 -1.91
N PRO A 47 -9.19 14.17 -1.52
CA PRO A 47 -8.92 13.76 -0.14
C PRO A 47 -9.17 14.90 0.84
N VAL A 48 -10.03 14.68 1.85
CA VAL A 48 -10.47 15.69 2.83
C VAL A 48 -9.93 15.44 4.23
N LYS A 49 -9.61 14.20 4.58
CA LYS A 49 -9.02 13.84 5.88
C LYS A 49 -7.87 12.87 5.65
N PHE A 50 -6.77 13.09 6.35
CA PHE A 50 -5.60 12.21 6.36
C PHE A 50 -5.18 11.96 7.81
N SER A 51 -5.08 10.71 8.21
CA SER A 51 -4.58 10.31 9.52
C SER A 51 -3.67 9.10 9.39
N VAL A 52 -2.58 9.11 10.11
CA VAL A 52 -1.63 7.98 10.26
C VAL A 52 -1.54 7.52 11.71
N LEU A 53 -2.44 8.01 12.54
CA LEU A 53 -2.53 7.66 13.96
C LEU A 53 -3.75 6.77 14.17
N PRO A 54 -3.68 5.87 15.18
CA PRO A 54 -4.81 5.06 15.54
C PRO A 54 -6.02 5.92 15.93
N GLU A 55 -7.15 5.61 15.36
CA GLU A 55 -8.40 6.28 15.72
C GLU A 55 -9.01 5.60 16.95
N LYS A 56 -9.36 6.39 17.97
CA LYS A 56 -10.05 5.88 19.17
C LYS A 56 -11.34 5.21 18.70
N ASP A 57 -11.63 4.03 19.20
CA ASP A 57 -12.83 3.24 18.88
C ASP A 57 -12.87 2.57 17.49
N SER A 58 -11.80 2.64 16.72
CA SER A 58 -11.66 1.87 15.48
C SER A 58 -10.38 1.03 15.50
N ASN A 59 -10.43 -0.16 14.88
CA ASN A 59 -9.23 -0.99 14.68
C ASN A 59 -8.37 -0.50 13.49
N LEU A 60 -8.58 0.76 13.06
CA LEU A 60 -7.84 1.38 11.96
C LEU A 60 -6.64 2.14 12.54
N ILE A 61 -5.46 1.87 11.97
CA ILE A 61 -4.20 2.51 12.37
C ILE A 61 -4.01 3.81 11.60
N GLY A 62 -4.59 3.91 10.41
CA GLY A 62 -4.59 5.10 9.56
C GLY A 62 -5.88 5.17 8.77
N SER A 63 -6.17 6.33 8.20
CA SER A 63 -7.33 6.52 7.34
C SER A 63 -7.19 7.72 6.42
N VAL A 64 -7.68 7.59 5.19
CA VAL A 64 -7.90 8.70 4.27
C VAL A 64 -9.38 8.73 3.92
N SER A 65 -10.01 9.91 4.02
CA SER A 65 -11.38 10.11 3.60
C SER A 65 -11.42 10.97 2.34
N PHE A 66 -12.36 10.67 1.46
CA PHE A 66 -12.51 11.33 0.16
C PHE A 66 -13.90 11.93 0.02
N ALA A 67 -14.01 13.13 -0.56
CA ALA A 67 -15.27 13.80 -0.82
C ALA A 67 -15.91 13.36 -2.14
N ASN A 68 -15.11 12.94 -3.12
CA ASN A 68 -15.57 12.64 -4.49
C ASN A 68 -15.11 11.25 -4.97
N ILE A 69 -15.68 10.20 -4.41
CA ILE A 69 -15.48 8.82 -4.90
C ILE A 69 -16.51 8.52 -5.98
N THR A 70 -16.02 8.16 -7.15
CA THR A 70 -16.82 7.77 -8.33
C THR A 70 -16.43 6.36 -8.78
N TRP A 71 -17.22 5.75 -9.66
CA TRP A 71 -16.88 4.45 -10.25
C TRP A 71 -15.51 4.43 -10.95
N PHE A 72 -15.11 5.56 -11.53
CA PHE A 72 -13.85 5.70 -12.27
C PHE A 72 -12.63 5.72 -11.36
N ASN A 73 -12.67 6.49 -10.26
CA ASN A 73 -11.53 6.68 -9.38
C ASN A 73 -11.47 5.70 -8.20
N CYS A 74 -12.60 5.04 -7.88
CA CYS A 74 -12.70 4.18 -6.71
C CYS A 74 -11.65 3.04 -6.73
N VAL A 75 -11.55 2.29 -7.83
CA VAL A 75 -10.63 1.14 -7.93
C VAL A 75 -9.16 1.58 -7.85
N PRO A 76 -8.66 2.56 -8.63
CA PRO A 76 -7.29 3.05 -8.48
C PRO A 76 -6.97 3.55 -7.07
N VAL A 77 -7.89 4.29 -6.46
CA VAL A 77 -7.70 4.85 -5.10
C VAL A 77 -7.60 3.73 -4.07
N THR A 78 -8.53 2.78 -4.08
CA THR A 78 -8.55 1.69 -3.09
C THR A 78 -7.44 0.67 -3.31
N MET A 79 -6.96 0.49 -4.54
CA MET A 79 -5.85 -0.40 -4.87
C MET A 79 -4.48 0.30 -4.83
N ALA A 80 -4.45 1.60 -4.51
CA ALA A 80 -3.23 2.39 -4.45
C ALA A 80 -2.10 1.78 -3.59
N PRO A 81 -2.36 1.13 -2.43
CA PRO A 81 -1.32 0.49 -1.64
C PRO A 81 -0.48 -0.54 -2.38
N LEU A 82 -1.02 -1.19 -3.43
CA LEU A 82 -0.25 -2.12 -4.27
C LEU A 82 0.99 -1.47 -4.92
N LEU A 83 1.00 -0.15 -5.08
CA LEU A 83 2.18 0.60 -5.54
C LEU A 83 3.34 0.55 -4.53
N GLY A 84 3.08 0.15 -3.29
CA GLY A 84 4.11 -0.11 -2.30
C GLY A 84 5.03 -1.29 -2.68
N VAL A 85 4.54 -2.26 -3.46
CA VAL A 85 5.35 -3.39 -3.92
C VAL A 85 6.52 -2.94 -4.80
N PRO A 86 6.32 -2.19 -5.91
CA PRO A 86 7.44 -1.66 -6.69
C PRO A 86 8.31 -0.70 -5.87
N LEU A 87 7.75 0.09 -4.94
CA LEU A 87 8.52 0.93 -4.05
C LEU A 87 9.43 0.08 -3.14
N ALA A 88 8.92 -0.98 -2.54
CA ALA A 88 9.70 -1.93 -1.76
C ALA A 88 10.80 -2.58 -2.61
N TYR A 89 10.52 -2.92 -3.86
CA TYR A 89 11.53 -3.46 -4.78
C TYR A 89 12.69 -2.49 -5.02
N VAL A 90 12.40 -1.21 -5.22
CA VAL A 90 13.44 -0.16 -5.33
C VAL A 90 14.28 -0.09 -4.05
N LEU A 91 13.64 -0.07 -2.87
CA LEU A 91 14.35 -0.06 -1.59
C LEU A 91 15.20 -1.30 -1.39
N TYR A 92 14.73 -2.46 -1.83
CA TYR A 92 15.49 -3.71 -1.77
C TYR A 92 16.84 -3.61 -2.50
N GLY A 93 16.89 -2.90 -3.63
CA GLY A 93 18.12 -2.66 -4.38
C GLY A 93 19.22 -1.92 -3.59
N TYR A 94 18.85 -1.15 -2.57
CA TYR A 94 19.80 -0.41 -1.72
C TYR A 94 20.31 -1.22 -0.52
N ILE A 95 19.60 -2.26 -0.07
CA ILE A 95 19.95 -3.06 1.11
C ILE A 95 21.35 -3.70 1.01
N PRO A 96 21.77 -4.30 -0.13
CA PRO A 96 23.09 -4.91 -0.27
C PRO A 96 24.26 -3.93 -0.12
N HIS A 97 24.02 -2.64 -0.27
CA HIS A 97 25.04 -1.59 -0.19
C HIS A 97 25.22 -1.01 1.22
N ILE A 98 24.48 -1.52 2.20
CA ILE A 98 24.50 -1.03 3.58
C ILE A 98 24.92 -2.15 4.51
N GLU A 99 25.76 -1.83 5.48
CA GLU A 99 26.11 -2.76 6.55
C GLU A 99 24.85 -3.13 7.36
N ILE A 100 24.43 -4.38 7.26
CA ILE A 100 23.15 -4.88 7.78
C ILE A 100 23.04 -4.71 9.30
N TRP A 101 24.14 -4.84 10.02
CA TRP A 101 24.20 -4.72 11.48
C TRP A 101 24.37 -3.28 11.96
N SER A 102 24.46 -2.32 11.06
CA SER A 102 24.42 -0.90 11.42
C SER A 102 22.98 -0.48 11.74
N ILE A 103 22.85 0.62 12.51
CA ILE A 103 21.54 1.24 12.79
C ILE A 103 20.79 1.56 11.48
N LYS A 104 21.52 2.03 10.47
CA LYS A 104 20.95 2.32 9.14
C LYS A 104 20.43 1.05 8.46
N GLY A 105 21.19 -0.05 8.52
CA GLY A 105 20.80 -1.33 7.93
C GLY A 105 19.57 -1.91 8.59
N ILE A 106 19.53 -1.92 9.92
CA ILE A 106 18.36 -2.38 10.69
C ILE A 106 17.11 -1.54 10.39
N ALA A 107 17.26 -0.20 10.39
CA ALA A 107 16.17 0.71 10.08
C ALA A 107 15.64 0.51 8.65
N MET A 108 16.54 0.26 7.67
CA MET A 108 16.14 0.02 6.28
C MET A 108 15.42 -1.31 6.11
N ILE A 109 15.90 -2.39 6.73
CA ILE A 109 15.22 -3.69 6.71
C ILE A 109 13.83 -3.59 7.35
N TRP A 110 13.74 -2.90 8.48
CA TRP A 110 12.45 -2.65 9.14
C TRP A 110 11.50 -1.86 8.24
N THR A 111 11.94 -0.73 7.69
CA THR A 111 11.12 0.11 6.79
C THR A 111 10.66 -0.68 5.56
N PHE A 112 11.58 -1.40 4.90
CA PHE A 112 11.27 -2.28 3.78
C PHE A 112 10.18 -3.30 4.13
N SER A 113 10.36 -4.00 5.26
CA SER A 113 9.43 -5.03 5.71
C SER A 113 8.06 -4.46 6.06
N ALA A 114 8.01 -3.28 6.71
CA ALA A 114 6.78 -2.59 7.04
C ALA A 114 6.03 -2.13 5.77
N ILE A 115 6.74 -1.56 4.80
CA ILE A 115 6.17 -1.16 3.50
C ILE A 115 5.60 -2.37 2.78
N LEU A 116 6.36 -3.46 2.66
CA LEU A 116 5.91 -4.65 1.96
C LEU A 116 4.68 -5.29 2.64
N ALA A 117 4.68 -5.38 3.97
CA ALA A 117 3.55 -5.90 4.74
C ALA A 117 2.28 -5.06 4.58
N SER A 118 2.43 -3.73 4.44
CA SER A 118 1.32 -2.78 4.29
C SER A 118 0.94 -2.49 2.84
N SER A 119 1.60 -3.12 1.86
CA SER A 119 1.30 -2.93 0.43
C SER A 119 0.01 -3.62 -0.02
N TRP A 120 -0.58 -4.43 0.83
CA TRP A 120 -1.85 -5.08 0.51
C TRP A 120 -3.03 -4.17 0.89
N PRO A 121 -4.03 -3.99 -0.01
CA PRO A 121 -5.23 -3.23 0.31
C PRO A 121 -5.96 -3.82 1.51
N SER A 122 -6.51 -2.96 2.35
CA SER A 122 -7.25 -3.36 3.54
C SER A 122 -8.61 -3.98 3.20
N SER A 123 -9.24 -4.63 4.17
CA SER A 123 -10.61 -5.12 3.99
C SER A 123 -11.63 -4.01 3.73
N VAL A 124 -11.34 -2.79 4.21
CA VAL A 124 -12.17 -1.60 3.96
C VAL A 124 -12.02 -1.17 2.51
N ASP A 125 -10.80 -1.18 1.96
CA ASP A 125 -10.52 -0.84 0.56
C ASP A 125 -11.24 -1.79 -0.39
N PHE A 126 -11.17 -3.10 -0.12
CA PHE A 126 -11.90 -4.09 -0.91
C PHE A 126 -13.42 -3.91 -0.84
N LYS A 127 -13.96 -3.61 0.36
CA LYS A 127 -15.40 -3.35 0.51
C LYS A 127 -15.83 -2.09 -0.25
N LEU A 128 -15.00 -1.06 -0.25
CA LEU A 128 -15.29 0.18 -0.98
C LEU A 128 -15.23 -0.05 -2.48
N SER A 129 -14.18 -0.70 -3.00
CA SER A 129 -14.04 -0.99 -4.42
C SER A 129 -15.13 -1.92 -4.95
N ALA A 130 -15.62 -2.86 -4.14
CA ALA A 130 -16.69 -3.78 -4.50
C ALA A 130 -18.06 -3.08 -4.72
N ARG A 131 -18.23 -1.84 -4.26
CA ARG A 131 -19.42 -1.02 -4.53
C ARG A 131 -19.48 -0.49 -5.95
N HIS A 132 -18.36 -0.55 -6.68
CA HIS A 132 -18.20 -0.03 -8.03
C HIS A 132 -17.65 -1.10 -8.97
N PRO A 133 -18.42 -2.16 -9.27
CA PRO A 133 -17.97 -3.27 -10.14
C PRO A 133 -17.64 -2.81 -11.56
N GLU A 134 -18.30 -1.74 -12.05
CA GLU A 134 -18.00 -1.12 -13.34
C GLU A 134 -16.57 -0.56 -13.41
N GLY A 135 -16.04 -0.06 -12.30
CA GLY A 135 -14.65 0.36 -12.19
C GLY A 135 -13.67 -0.80 -12.38
N TRP A 136 -13.96 -1.97 -11.81
CA TRP A 136 -13.15 -3.17 -12.01
C TRP A 136 -13.14 -3.63 -13.46
N VAL A 137 -14.30 -3.61 -14.13
CA VAL A 137 -14.40 -3.97 -15.55
C VAL A 137 -13.57 -3.02 -16.41
N PHE A 138 -13.68 -1.71 -16.16
CA PHE A 138 -12.96 -0.69 -16.91
C PHE A 138 -11.43 -0.80 -16.74
N TRP A 139 -10.94 -0.76 -15.50
CA TRP A 139 -9.51 -0.78 -15.22
C TRP A 139 -8.88 -2.15 -15.52
N GLY A 140 -9.60 -3.23 -15.25
CA GLY A 140 -9.18 -4.58 -15.63
C GLY A 140 -9.09 -4.76 -17.14
N GLY A 141 -10.07 -4.23 -17.88
CA GLY A 141 -10.04 -4.22 -19.35
C GLY A 141 -8.85 -3.45 -19.90
N LEU A 142 -8.57 -2.26 -19.38
CA LEU A 142 -7.37 -1.50 -19.76
C LEU A 142 -6.07 -2.23 -19.46
N ALA A 143 -5.97 -2.90 -18.31
CA ALA A 143 -4.79 -3.70 -17.97
C ALA A 143 -4.61 -4.85 -18.96
N VAL A 144 -5.68 -5.59 -19.26
CA VAL A 144 -5.64 -6.67 -20.26
C VAL A 144 -5.21 -6.16 -21.63
N LEU A 145 -5.81 -5.06 -22.11
CA LEU A 145 -5.43 -4.44 -23.39
C LEU A 145 -3.96 -4.03 -23.42
N TYR A 146 -3.45 -3.44 -22.34
CA TYR A 146 -2.04 -3.07 -22.24
C TYR A 146 -1.13 -4.29 -22.31
N PHE A 147 -1.43 -5.36 -21.57
CA PHE A 147 -0.63 -6.59 -21.61
C PHE A 147 -0.72 -7.29 -22.96
N CYS A 148 -1.91 -7.37 -23.57
CA CYS A 148 -2.08 -7.93 -24.90
C CYS A 148 -1.26 -7.15 -25.93
N ASN A 149 -1.31 -5.82 -25.90
CA ASN A 149 -0.51 -5.00 -26.81
C ASN A 149 0.99 -5.20 -26.61
N LYS A 150 1.44 -5.21 -25.34
CA LYS A 150 2.87 -5.39 -25.01
C LYS A 150 3.44 -6.74 -25.44
N TYR A 151 2.67 -7.83 -25.30
CA TYR A 151 3.17 -9.18 -25.58
C TYR A 151 2.82 -9.70 -26.96
N TYR A 152 1.74 -9.24 -27.58
CA TYR A 152 1.26 -9.73 -28.86
C TYR A 152 1.33 -8.69 -29.98
N HIS A 153 1.85 -7.47 -29.71
CA HIS A 153 1.93 -6.36 -30.68
C HIS A 153 0.60 -6.12 -31.41
N PHE A 154 -0.52 -6.15 -30.68
CA PHE A 154 -1.86 -6.12 -31.24
C PHE A 154 -2.17 -4.82 -32.00
N PHE A 155 -1.49 -3.73 -31.67
CA PHE A 155 -1.68 -2.41 -32.29
C PHE A 155 -0.43 -1.92 -33.08
N GLY A 156 0.42 -2.84 -33.55
CA GLY A 156 1.51 -2.59 -34.49
C GLY A 156 2.75 -2.01 -33.89
#